data_9fccea0d4760fc7b6ebb8cccbdf8e7ce
#
_entry.id   9fccea0d4760fc7b6ebb8cccbdf8e7ce
#
_cell.length_a   1.000
_cell.length_b   1.000
_cell.length_c   1.000
_cell.angle_alpha   90.00
_cell.angle_beta   90.00
_cell.angle_gamma   90.00
#
_symmetry.space_group_name_H-M   'P 1'
#
loop_
_entity.id
_entity.type
_entity.pdbx_description
1 polymer ?
#
loop_
_entity_poly.entity_id
_entity_poly.type
_entity_poly.pdbx_seq_one_letter_code
_entity_poly.pdbx_strand_id
1 'polypeptide(L)'
;MSRADQIFKENCRDILQNGVWDTDQQVRPHWDDGTPAHTVKKFGIVNRYDLRKEFPILTVRRTYFKTCIDELLWIWQQKSNNIHALRGHIWDSWADENGSIGKAYGYQLAVKHQYPEGEMDQVDRVLYDLKHNPASRRILTNIYNFQDLHEMALYPCAYSMTFNVSGNTLNAILNQRSQDMLAANNWNVVQYSVLVHMMAQVSGLEAGELVHVIADAHIYDRHVPIIEKLLEQDERPAPRFVMDKSITDFYRFTRDSFSLEGYDPQPFEDKIPVAI
;
A
#
# COMPACT_ATOMS: atom_id res chain seq x y z
N MET A 1 -3.74 22.01 5.36
CA MET A 1 -3.76 20.78 6.20
C MET A 1 -3.95 19.61 5.27
N SER A 2 -3.17 18.54 5.40
CA SER A 2 -3.26 17.35 4.56
C SER A 2 -4.47 16.49 4.97
N ARG A 3 -5.29 16.07 4.01
CA ARG A 3 -6.40 15.13 4.28
C ARG A 3 -5.89 13.77 4.73
N ALA A 4 -4.72 13.35 4.25
CA ALA A 4 -4.11 12.09 4.70
C ALA A 4 -3.80 12.10 6.19
N ASP A 5 -3.26 13.21 6.73
CA ASP A 5 -3.02 13.36 8.16
C ASP A 5 -4.30 13.35 8.98
N GLN A 6 -5.35 14.03 8.50
CA GLN A 6 -6.65 14.04 9.17
C GLN A 6 -7.24 12.63 9.27
N ILE A 7 -7.29 11.90 8.17
CA ILE A 7 -7.78 10.51 8.12
C ILE A 7 -6.94 9.60 9.05
N PHE A 8 -5.61 9.73 9.01
CA PHE A 8 -4.73 8.97 9.89
C PHE A 8 -5.03 9.23 11.36
N LYS A 9 -5.10 10.50 11.75
CA LYS A 9 -5.40 10.91 13.13
C LYS A 9 -6.80 10.51 13.58
N GLU A 10 -7.81 10.69 12.72
CA GLU A 10 -9.19 10.28 12.99
C GLU A 10 -9.24 8.76 13.28
N ASN A 11 -8.62 7.95 12.41
CA ASN A 11 -8.58 6.50 12.58
C ASN A 11 -7.81 6.08 13.83
N CYS A 12 -6.64 6.65 14.09
CA CYS A 12 -5.84 6.31 15.27
C CYS A 12 -6.56 6.68 16.59
N ARG A 13 -7.20 7.85 16.65
CA ARG A 13 -8.02 8.22 17.81
C ARG A 13 -9.17 7.25 18.03
N ASP A 14 -9.88 6.89 16.96
CA ASP A 14 -11.01 5.98 17.03
C ASP A 14 -10.56 4.56 17.45
N ILE A 15 -9.43 4.07 16.96
CA ILE A 15 -8.86 2.77 17.38
C ILE A 15 -8.48 2.82 18.87
N LEU A 16 -7.77 3.86 19.32
CA LEU A 16 -7.35 3.98 20.73
C LEU A 16 -8.53 4.14 21.70
N GLN A 17 -9.59 4.84 21.30
CA GLN A 17 -10.74 5.11 22.16
C GLN A 17 -11.81 4.02 22.14
N ASN A 18 -12.02 3.38 20.99
CA ASN A 18 -13.15 2.49 20.74
C ASN A 18 -12.73 1.10 20.23
N GLY A 19 -11.43 0.84 20.11
CA GLY A 19 -10.90 -0.44 19.69
C GLY A 19 -10.92 -1.48 20.80
N VAL A 20 -10.69 -2.74 20.40
CA VAL A 20 -10.64 -3.89 21.29
C VAL A 20 -9.22 -4.41 21.37
N TRP A 21 -8.71 -4.60 22.59
CA TRP A 21 -7.41 -5.23 22.83
C TRP A 21 -7.50 -6.75 22.70
N ASP A 22 -6.43 -7.38 22.19
CA ASP A 22 -6.29 -8.83 22.08
C ASP A 22 -5.39 -9.45 23.18
N THR A 23 -5.24 -8.76 24.30
CA THR A 23 -4.36 -9.17 25.42
C THR A 23 -4.72 -10.50 26.06
N ASP A 24 -5.95 -10.96 25.87
CA ASP A 24 -6.48 -12.26 26.32
C ASP A 24 -6.33 -13.38 25.29
N GLN A 25 -5.75 -13.07 24.12
CA GLN A 25 -5.59 -14.00 23.00
C GLN A 25 -4.12 -14.40 22.82
N GLN A 26 -3.91 -15.61 22.30
CA GLN A 26 -2.61 -15.99 21.80
C GLN A 26 -2.36 -15.34 20.44
N VAL A 27 -1.40 -14.43 20.38
CA VAL A 27 -1.03 -13.71 19.15
C VAL A 27 0.21 -14.34 18.50
N ARG A 28 0.27 -14.29 17.16
CA ARG A 28 1.40 -14.81 16.41
C ARG A 28 2.63 -13.88 16.46
N PRO A 29 2.46 -12.54 16.28
CA PRO A 29 3.61 -11.63 16.22
C PRO A 29 4.29 -11.50 17.59
N HIS A 30 5.62 -11.33 17.55
CA HIS A 30 6.44 -11.11 18.72
C HIS A 30 7.39 -9.95 18.49
N TRP A 31 7.76 -9.27 19.57
CA TRP A 31 8.83 -8.28 19.56
C TRP A 31 10.20 -8.95 19.53
N ASP A 32 11.26 -8.18 19.23
CA ASP A 32 12.66 -8.67 19.18
C ASP A 32 13.11 -9.39 20.48
N ASP A 33 12.50 -9.04 21.62
CA ASP A 33 12.78 -9.66 22.92
C ASP A 33 11.96 -10.95 23.19
N GLY A 34 11.18 -11.39 22.20
CA GLY A 34 10.36 -12.59 22.26
C GLY A 34 9.03 -12.41 22.99
N THR A 35 8.71 -11.20 23.48
CA THR A 35 7.40 -10.95 24.12
C THR A 35 6.29 -10.85 23.06
N PRO A 36 5.06 -11.32 23.36
CA PRO A 36 3.93 -11.18 22.44
C PRO A 36 3.66 -9.72 22.08
N ALA A 37 3.43 -9.45 20.80
CA ALA A 37 3.08 -8.13 20.30
C ALA A 37 1.55 -8.00 20.19
N HIS A 38 0.94 -7.49 21.26
CA HIS A 38 -0.51 -7.29 21.35
C HIS A 38 -0.96 -6.02 20.62
N THR A 39 -2.20 -6.01 20.19
CA THR A 39 -2.79 -4.89 19.46
C THR A 39 -4.10 -4.42 20.06
N VAL A 40 -4.34 -3.12 19.92
CA VAL A 40 -5.69 -2.56 19.95
C VAL A 40 -6.15 -2.39 18.51
N LYS A 41 -7.35 -2.85 18.18
CA LYS A 41 -7.81 -2.93 16.80
C LYS A 41 -9.27 -2.59 16.60
N LYS A 42 -9.59 -2.22 15.36
CA LYS A 42 -10.95 -1.94 14.91
C LYS A 42 -11.22 -2.62 13.58
N PHE A 43 -12.41 -3.20 13.46
CA PHE A 43 -12.85 -3.89 12.24
C PHE A 43 -13.55 -2.92 11.28
N GLY A 44 -13.20 -3.00 10.00
CA GLY A 44 -14.00 -2.42 8.93
C GLY A 44 -13.83 -0.91 8.74
N ILE A 45 -12.59 -0.41 8.60
CA ILE A 45 -12.31 0.99 8.27
C ILE A 45 -12.30 1.20 6.76
N VAL A 46 -12.93 2.29 6.28
CA VAL A 46 -12.95 2.70 4.87
C VAL A 46 -12.49 4.14 4.76
N ASN A 47 -11.34 4.34 4.12
CA ASN A 47 -10.77 5.65 3.85
C ASN A 47 -10.92 6.03 2.38
N ARG A 48 -11.09 7.33 2.09
CA ARG A 48 -11.22 7.86 0.73
C ARG A 48 -10.23 8.98 0.49
N TYR A 49 -9.45 8.85 -0.58
CA TYR A 49 -8.44 9.81 -1.01
C TYR A 49 -8.73 10.28 -2.44
N ASP A 50 -9.15 11.54 -2.60
CA ASP A 50 -9.37 12.15 -3.91
C ASP A 50 -8.02 12.62 -4.49
N LEU A 51 -7.44 11.80 -5.37
CA LEU A 51 -6.12 12.03 -5.97
C LEU A 51 -6.07 13.22 -6.92
N ARG A 52 -7.24 13.78 -7.29
CA ARG A 52 -7.33 15.02 -8.09
C ARG A 52 -7.07 16.25 -7.23
N LYS A 53 -7.29 16.14 -5.91
CA LYS A 53 -7.17 17.28 -4.98
C LYS A 53 -5.80 17.35 -4.34
N GLU A 54 -5.30 16.23 -3.86
CA GLU A 54 -4.00 16.15 -3.19
C GLU A 54 -3.40 14.75 -3.26
N PHE A 55 -2.09 14.66 -3.09
CA PHE A 55 -1.40 13.40 -2.96
C PHE A 55 -1.39 12.96 -1.48
N PRO A 56 -1.91 11.75 -1.15
CA PRO A 56 -2.18 11.36 0.24
C PRO A 56 -0.94 10.80 0.96
N ILE A 57 0.02 11.67 1.26
CA ILE A 57 1.21 11.36 2.06
C ILE A 57 1.15 12.08 3.40
N LEU A 58 1.57 11.42 4.50
CA LEU A 58 1.61 12.04 5.82
C LEU A 58 2.62 13.18 5.88
N THR A 59 2.24 14.25 6.58
CA THR A 59 3.12 15.35 6.93
C THR A 59 3.42 15.44 8.43
N VAL A 60 2.63 14.78 9.29
CA VAL A 60 2.91 14.65 10.74
C VAL A 60 4.14 13.81 11.04
N ARG A 61 4.59 13.02 10.09
CA ARG A 61 5.88 12.34 10.08
C ARG A 61 6.32 12.06 8.65
N ARG A 62 7.61 11.79 8.48
CA ARG A 62 8.15 11.43 7.16
C ARG A 62 7.67 10.03 6.73
N THR A 63 7.13 9.94 5.49
CA THR A 63 7.01 8.69 4.74
C THR A 63 8.09 8.70 3.65
N TYR A 64 8.87 7.61 3.56
CA TYR A 64 10.00 7.51 2.63
C TYR A 64 9.52 7.25 1.20
N PHE A 65 9.02 8.28 0.55
CA PHE A 65 8.36 8.25 -0.76
C PHE A 65 9.12 7.43 -1.81
N LYS A 66 10.44 7.69 -1.97
CA LYS A 66 11.23 6.96 -2.98
C LYS A 66 11.37 5.48 -2.68
N THR A 67 11.40 5.07 -1.41
CA THR A 67 11.41 3.65 -1.02
C THR A 67 10.05 3.01 -1.26
N CYS A 68 8.94 3.73 -1.04
CA CYS A 68 7.60 3.27 -1.44
C CYS A 68 7.53 3.00 -2.95
N ILE A 69 8.14 3.86 -3.77
CA ILE A 69 8.20 3.67 -5.23
C ILE A 69 9.03 2.44 -5.60
N ASP A 70 10.21 2.26 -4.99
CA ASP A 70 11.07 1.12 -5.28
C ASP A 70 10.33 -0.21 -5.03
N GLU A 71 9.59 -0.31 -3.91
CA GLU A 71 8.80 -1.50 -3.60
C GLU A 71 7.59 -1.67 -4.52
N LEU A 72 6.88 -0.57 -4.83
CA LEU A 72 5.78 -0.61 -5.79
C LEU A 72 6.22 -1.17 -7.14
N LEU A 73 7.34 -0.66 -7.68
CA LEU A 73 7.87 -1.12 -8.97
C LEU A 73 8.37 -2.57 -8.90
N TRP A 74 8.95 -2.96 -7.77
CA TRP A 74 9.38 -4.34 -7.53
C TRP A 74 8.20 -5.32 -7.53
N ILE A 75 7.07 -4.97 -6.88
CA ILE A 75 5.87 -5.81 -6.83
C ILE A 75 5.12 -5.80 -8.17
N TRP A 76 4.82 -4.62 -8.73
CA TRP A 76 3.85 -4.48 -9.82
C TRP A 76 4.47 -4.48 -11.21
N GLN A 77 5.69 -3.97 -11.36
CA GLN A 77 6.35 -3.84 -12.65
C GLN A 77 7.34 -4.99 -12.89
N GLN A 78 8.24 -5.24 -11.94
CA GLN A 78 9.19 -6.35 -12.01
C GLN A 78 8.51 -7.69 -11.69
N LYS A 79 7.41 -7.66 -10.95
CA LYS A 79 6.64 -8.86 -10.53
C LYS A 79 7.55 -9.87 -9.84
N SER A 80 8.47 -9.37 -9.02
CA SER A 80 9.51 -10.15 -8.36
C SER A 80 9.10 -10.56 -6.96
N ASN A 81 9.62 -11.69 -6.51
CA ASN A 81 9.57 -12.18 -5.13
C ASN A 81 10.98 -12.30 -4.52
N ASN A 82 12.01 -11.77 -5.20
CA ASN A 82 13.40 -11.82 -4.73
C ASN A 82 13.87 -10.44 -4.30
N ILE A 83 14.28 -10.31 -3.02
CA ILE A 83 14.68 -9.05 -2.41
C ILE A 83 15.98 -8.47 -2.97
N HIS A 84 16.82 -9.28 -3.64
CA HIS A 84 18.03 -8.76 -4.28
C HIS A 84 17.72 -7.80 -5.45
N ALA A 85 16.50 -7.84 -5.98
CA ALA A 85 16.02 -6.88 -6.98
C ALA A 85 15.43 -5.61 -6.35
N LEU A 86 15.22 -5.58 -5.03
CA LEU A 86 14.65 -4.45 -4.30
C LEU A 86 15.75 -3.59 -3.70
N ARG A 87 15.62 -2.27 -3.82
CA ARG A 87 16.49 -1.33 -3.11
C ARG A 87 16.02 -1.15 -1.67
N GLY A 88 16.85 -1.50 -0.70
CA GLY A 88 16.56 -1.36 0.74
C GLY A 88 16.36 -2.71 1.43
N HIS A 89 16.05 -2.67 2.72
CA HIS A 89 16.08 -3.82 3.63
C HIS A 89 14.72 -4.10 4.28
N ILE A 90 13.64 -3.58 3.70
CA ILE A 90 12.31 -3.64 4.32
C ILE A 90 11.69 -5.05 4.31
N TRP A 91 12.24 -5.97 3.51
CA TRP A 91 11.79 -7.35 3.38
C TRP A 91 12.77 -8.39 3.92
N ASP A 92 13.93 -7.99 4.45
CA ASP A 92 15.00 -8.91 4.88
C ASP A 92 14.52 -9.94 5.90
N SER A 93 13.65 -9.55 6.83
CA SER A 93 13.12 -10.44 7.88
C SER A 93 12.19 -11.55 7.36
N TRP A 94 11.72 -11.45 6.12
CA TRP A 94 10.81 -12.43 5.50
C TRP A 94 11.44 -13.21 4.36
N ALA A 95 12.68 -12.89 3.99
CA ALA A 95 13.36 -13.57 2.90
C ALA A 95 14.10 -14.82 3.41
N ASP A 96 14.13 -15.85 2.57
CA ASP A 96 14.97 -17.03 2.80
C ASP A 96 16.44 -16.74 2.47
N GLU A 97 17.32 -17.74 2.58
CA GLU A 97 18.75 -17.67 2.31
C GLU A 97 19.09 -17.27 0.86
N ASN A 98 18.14 -17.46 -0.07
CA ASN A 98 18.27 -17.10 -1.49
C ASN A 98 17.64 -15.72 -1.79
N GLY A 99 17.17 -15.02 -0.77
CA GLY A 99 16.49 -13.74 -0.90
C GLY A 99 15.05 -13.83 -1.41
N SER A 100 14.42 -15.00 -1.36
CA SER A 100 13.05 -15.21 -1.81
C SER A 100 12.04 -15.02 -0.67
N ILE A 101 10.93 -14.35 -0.95
CA ILE A 101 9.75 -14.30 -0.08
C ILE A 101 8.68 -15.34 -0.46
N GLY A 102 9.08 -16.35 -1.21
CA GLY A 102 8.20 -17.41 -1.68
C GLY A 102 7.22 -16.94 -2.77
N LYS A 103 6.07 -17.60 -2.86
CA LYS A 103 5.04 -17.28 -3.88
C LYS A 103 4.17 -16.08 -3.53
N ALA A 104 4.73 -15.09 -2.81
CA ALA A 104 4.00 -13.93 -2.33
C ALA A 104 4.10 -12.73 -3.31
N TYR A 105 3.19 -11.78 -3.17
CA TYR A 105 3.15 -10.46 -3.83
C TYR A 105 3.43 -10.49 -5.34
N GLY A 106 4.61 -10.05 -5.79
CA GLY A 106 4.97 -9.95 -7.20
C GLY A 106 4.87 -11.27 -7.94
N TYR A 107 5.19 -12.38 -7.27
CA TYR A 107 5.03 -13.72 -7.85
C TYR A 107 3.59 -13.97 -8.33
N GLN A 108 2.60 -13.66 -7.50
CA GLN A 108 1.18 -13.86 -7.85
C GLN A 108 0.72 -12.95 -9.01
N LEU A 109 1.29 -11.76 -9.12
CA LEU A 109 1.03 -10.88 -10.26
C LEU A 109 1.64 -11.40 -11.56
N ALA A 110 2.76 -12.14 -11.49
CA ALA A 110 3.46 -12.71 -12.65
C ALA A 110 2.79 -13.97 -13.21
N VAL A 111 1.95 -14.65 -12.42
CA VAL A 111 1.28 -15.89 -12.87
C VAL A 111 0.43 -15.59 -14.11
N LYS A 112 0.69 -16.34 -15.18
CA LYS A 112 -0.09 -16.23 -16.43
C LYS A 112 -1.41 -16.96 -16.32
N HIS A 113 -2.45 -16.33 -16.84
CA HIS A 113 -3.80 -16.87 -16.91
C HIS A 113 -4.31 -16.85 -18.34
N GLN A 114 -5.13 -17.83 -18.71
CA GLN A 114 -5.73 -17.89 -20.04
C GLN A 114 -7.02 -17.05 -20.08
N TYR A 115 -7.05 -16.11 -21.01
CA TYR A 115 -8.21 -15.27 -21.32
C TYR A 115 -8.66 -15.51 -22.77
N PRO A 116 -9.88 -15.10 -23.17
CA PRO A 116 -10.30 -15.18 -24.57
C PRO A 116 -9.35 -14.47 -25.54
N GLU A 117 -8.72 -13.38 -25.09
CA GLU A 117 -7.81 -12.54 -25.86
C GLU A 117 -6.36 -13.06 -25.86
N GLY A 118 -6.06 -14.13 -25.12
CA GLY A 118 -4.72 -14.72 -25.02
C GLY A 118 -4.24 -14.88 -23.59
N GLU A 119 -2.99 -15.32 -23.44
CA GLU A 119 -2.37 -15.50 -22.15
C GLU A 119 -1.80 -14.18 -21.62
N MET A 120 -2.21 -13.79 -20.43
CA MET A 120 -1.76 -12.56 -19.74
C MET A 120 -1.58 -12.82 -18.26
N ASP A 121 -0.69 -12.07 -17.63
CA ASP A 121 -0.70 -11.97 -16.17
C ASP A 121 -1.72 -10.92 -15.69
N GLN A 122 -1.87 -10.80 -14.37
CA GLN A 122 -2.90 -9.93 -13.81
C GLN A 122 -2.69 -8.44 -14.13
N VAL A 123 -1.43 -7.97 -14.18
CA VAL A 123 -1.10 -6.57 -14.49
C VAL A 123 -1.39 -6.27 -15.95
N ASP A 124 -0.93 -7.14 -16.86
CA ASP A 124 -1.19 -7.00 -18.29
C ASP A 124 -2.70 -7.06 -18.60
N ARG A 125 -3.44 -7.92 -17.89
CA ARG A 125 -4.89 -7.98 -18.00
C ARG A 125 -5.58 -6.68 -17.60
N VAL A 126 -5.18 -6.09 -16.47
CA VAL A 126 -5.71 -4.77 -16.04
C VAL A 126 -5.41 -3.69 -17.07
N LEU A 127 -4.16 -3.62 -17.57
CA LEU A 127 -3.76 -2.66 -18.59
C LEU A 127 -4.55 -2.84 -19.89
N TYR A 128 -4.77 -4.09 -20.31
CA TYR A 128 -5.59 -4.41 -21.48
C TYR A 128 -7.04 -3.92 -21.30
N ASP A 129 -7.68 -4.27 -20.18
CA ASP A 129 -9.07 -3.90 -19.93
C ASP A 129 -9.26 -2.38 -19.79
N LEU A 130 -8.35 -1.66 -19.14
CA LEU A 130 -8.41 -0.20 -19.04
C LEU A 130 -8.37 0.49 -20.41
N LYS A 131 -7.64 -0.09 -21.37
CA LYS A 131 -7.52 0.44 -22.73
C LYS A 131 -8.66 0.03 -23.66
N HIS A 132 -9.12 -1.22 -23.56
CA HIS A 132 -10.03 -1.82 -24.54
C HIS A 132 -11.44 -2.03 -24.02
N ASN A 133 -11.61 -2.17 -22.68
CA ASN A 133 -12.87 -2.46 -22.02
C ASN A 133 -13.10 -1.59 -20.77
N PRO A 134 -12.92 -0.24 -20.84
CA PRO A 134 -12.92 0.61 -19.65
C PRO A 134 -14.25 0.59 -18.89
N ALA A 135 -15.36 0.24 -19.53
CA ALA A 135 -16.67 0.09 -18.90
C ALA A 135 -16.84 -1.26 -18.14
N SER A 136 -15.83 -2.14 -18.17
CA SER A 136 -15.87 -3.42 -17.49
C SER A 136 -15.91 -3.23 -15.96
N ARG A 137 -16.73 -4.05 -15.29
CA ARG A 137 -16.80 -4.16 -13.82
C ARG A 137 -15.95 -5.32 -13.30
N ARG A 138 -15.04 -5.86 -14.12
CA ARG A 138 -14.22 -7.05 -13.86
C ARG A 138 -12.74 -6.73 -13.88
N ILE A 139 -12.35 -5.46 -13.78
CA ILE A 139 -10.96 -5.00 -13.78
C ILE A 139 -10.43 -5.08 -12.37
N LEU A 140 -9.74 -6.16 -12.05
CA LEU A 140 -9.19 -6.36 -10.70
C LEU A 140 -7.98 -7.28 -10.69
N THR A 141 -7.20 -7.19 -9.62
CA THR A 141 -6.15 -8.14 -9.26
C THR A 141 -6.45 -8.77 -7.92
N ASN A 142 -6.01 -10.01 -7.71
CA ASN A 142 -6.06 -10.69 -6.43
C ASN A 142 -4.81 -11.55 -6.27
N ILE A 143 -4.02 -11.25 -5.24
CA ILE A 143 -2.77 -11.96 -4.94
C ILE A 143 -2.87 -12.88 -3.73
N TYR A 144 -4.06 -13.02 -3.13
CA TYR A 144 -4.32 -13.97 -2.05
C TYR A 144 -4.76 -15.31 -2.64
N ASN A 145 -3.79 -16.11 -3.03
CA ASN A 145 -4.00 -17.42 -3.66
C ASN A 145 -3.94 -18.53 -2.60
N PHE A 146 -5.09 -19.14 -2.30
CA PHE A 146 -5.19 -20.19 -1.27
C PHE A 146 -4.33 -21.42 -1.55
N GLN A 147 -4.06 -21.73 -2.82
CA GLN A 147 -3.22 -22.89 -3.19
C GLN A 147 -1.75 -22.67 -2.83
N ASP A 148 -1.29 -21.42 -2.85
CA ASP A 148 0.11 -21.07 -2.66
C ASP A 148 0.43 -20.48 -1.26
N LEU A 149 -0.56 -20.30 -0.37
CA LEU A 149 -0.35 -19.67 0.94
C LEU A 149 0.77 -20.34 1.75
N HIS A 150 0.86 -21.67 1.70
CA HIS A 150 1.88 -22.43 2.44
C HIS A 150 3.32 -22.22 1.94
N GLU A 151 3.47 -21.63 0.75
CA GLU A 151 4.76 -21.27 0.15
C GLU A 151 5.03 -19.74 0.22
N MET A 152 4.22 -18.98 0.94
CA MET A 152 4.40 -17.55 1.14
C MET A 152 5.06 -17.26 2.48
N ALA A 153 6.16 -16.51 2.49
CA ALA A 153 6.81 -16.07 3.72
C ALA A 153 5.91 -15.12 4.52
N LEU A 154 5.11 -14.31 3.84
CA LEU A 154 4.10 -13.43 4.44
C LEU A 154 2.85 -13.43 3.56
N TYR A 155 1.69 -13.74 4.17
CA TYR A 155 0.41 -13.65 3.49
C TYR A 155 0.09 -12.19 3.13
N PRO A 156 -0.30 -11.89 1.88
CA PRO A 156 -0.53 -10.52 1.44
C PRO A 156 -1.52 -9.76 2.33
N CYS A 157 -1.09 -8.63 2.89
CA CYS A 157 -1.97 -7.73 3.63
C CYS A 157 -2.83 -6.92 2.66
N ALA A 158 -2.21 -6.21 1.73
CA ALA A 158 -2.83 -5.56 0.58
C ALA A 158 -3.03 -6.61 -0.52
N TYR A 159 -4.19 -7.24 -0.56
CA TYR A 159 -4.38 -8.48 -1.33
C TYR A 159 -5.14 -8.33 -2.64
N SER A 160 -5.89 -7.24 -2.83
CA SER A 160 -6.71 -7.06 -4.02
C SER A 160 -6.86 -5.59 -4.37
N MET A 161 -6.78 -5.30 -5.67
CA MET A 161 -7.11 -4.00 -6.26
C MET A 161 -8.28 -4.18 -7.23
N THR A 162 -9.30 -3.34 -7.10
CA THR A 162 -10.40 -3.25 -8.05
C THR A 162 -10.36 -1.88 -8.71
N PHE A 163 -10.43 -1.83 -10.03
CA PHE A 163 -10.43 -0.60 -10.81
C PHE A 163 -11.78 -0.35 -11.45
N ASN A 164 -12.18 0.92 -11.53
CA ASN A 164 -13.42 1.34 -12.17
C ASN A 164 -13.22 2.67 -12.90
N VAL A 165 -13.67 2.74 -14.15
CA VAL A 165 -13.64 3.96 -14.95
C VAL A 165 -15.01 4.63 -14.93
N SER A 166 -15.06 5.89 -14.50
CA SER A 166 -16.25 6.73 -14.50
C SER A 166 -16.00 7.98 -15.34
N GLY A 167 -16.62 8.05 -16.51
CA GLY A 167 -16.27 9.07 -17.51
C GLY A 167 -14.83 8.88 -18.00
N ASN A 168 -13.97 9.85 -17.75
CA ASN A 168 -12.53 9.78 -18.05
C ASN A 168 -11.67 9.54 -16.79
N THR A 169 -12.29 9.15 -15.68
CA THR A 169 -11.61 9.07 -14.37
C THR A 169 -11.46 7.62 -13.92
N LEU A 170 -10.23 7.25 -13.59
CA LEU A 170 -9.89 5.95 -13.01
C LEU A 170 -9.96 6.01 -11.49
N ASN A 171 -10.90 5.28 -10.90
CA ASN A 171 -11.01 5.06 -9.47
C ASN A 171 -10.52 3.66 -9.11
N ALA A 172 -10.06 3.49 -7.88
CA ALA A 172 -9.60 2.19 -7.41
C ALA A 172 -10.02 1.91 -5.96
N ILE A 173 -10.23 0.63 -5.65
CA ILE A 173 -10.40 0.13 -4.28
C ILE A 173 -9.20 -0.76 -3.96
N LEU A 174 -8.47 -0.41 -2.90
CA LEU A 174 -7.50 -1.27 -2.26
C LEU A 174 -8.17 -2.04 -1.13
N ASN A 175 -8.21 -3.36 -1.23
CA ASN A 175 -8.67 -4.23 -0.15
C ASN A 175 -7.48 -4.75 0.66
N GLN A 176 -7.52 -4.50 1.95
CA GLN A 176 -6.49 -4.88 2.89
C GLN A 176 -7.07 -5.67 4.06
N ARG A 177 -6.55 -6.88 4.31
CA ARG A 177 -7.05 -7.73 5.40
C ARG A 177 -6.54 -7.30 6.77
N SER A 178 -5.37 -6.63 6.81
CA SER A 178 -4.65 -6.28 8.03
C SER A 178 -3.76 -5.07 7.78
N GLN A 179 -3.79 -4.09 8.69
CA GLN A 179 -3.07 -2.83 8.55
C GLN A 179 -2.51 -2.35 9.89
N ASP A 180 -1.19 -2.40 10.03
CA ASP A 180 -0.48 -1.67 11.06
C ASP A 180 -0.57 -0.17 10.78
N MET A 181 -1.23 0.56 11.67
CA MET A 181 -1.50 1.99 11.48
C MET A 181 -0.24 2.85 11.58
N LEU A 182 0.78 2.43 12.33
CA LEU A 182 2.02 3.20 12.45
C LEU A 182 3.00 2.86 11.32
N ALA A 183 3.35 1.60 11.14
CA ALA A 183 4.44 1.22 10.23
C ALA A 183 3.99 1.20 8.76
N ALA A 184 2.80 0.67 8.45
CA ALA A 184 2.41 0.34 7.09
C ALA A 184 1.29 1.20 6.49
N ASN A 185 0.46 1.90 7.29
CA ASN A 185 -0.73 2.58 6.77
C ASN A 185 -0.41 3.56 5.63
N ASN A 186 0.38 4.57 5.89
CA ASN A 186 0.65 5.56 4.84
C ASN A 186 1.55 5.01 3.72
N TRP A 187 2.37 4.03 4.01
CA TRP A 187 3.20 3.35 3.03
C TRP A 187 2.36 2.77 1.88
N ASN A 188 1.37 1.95 2.21
CA ASN A 188 0.47 1.37 1.21
C ASN A 188 -0.38 2.43 0.51
N VAL A 189 -0.90 3.44 1.23
CA VAL A 189 -1.67 4.53 0.62
C VAL A 189 -0.85 5.27 -0.44
N VAL A 190 0.41 5.59 -0.15
CA VAL A 190 1.34 6.23 -1.10
C VAL A 190 1.57 5.34 -2.31
N GLN A 191 1.92 4.07 -2.11
CA GLN A 191 2.17 3.12 -3.19
C GLN A 191 0.98 3.00 -4.14
N TYR A 192 -0.19 2.71 -3.60
CA TYR A 192 -1.38 2.47 -4.42
C TYR A 192 -1.94 3.75 -5.03
N SER A 193 -1.71 4.92 -4.44
CA SER A 193 -1.99 6.20 -5.09
C SER A 193 -1.12 6.43 -6.32
N VAL A 194 0.18 6.13 -6.22
CA VAL A 194 1.09 6.18 -7.38
C VAL A 194 0.66 5.17 -8.45
N LEU A 195 0.28 3.95 -8.05
CA LEU A 195 -0.21 2.94 -8.99
C LEU A 195 -1.42 3.42 -9.78
N VAL A 196 -2.40 4.06 -9.12
CA VAL A 196 -3.57 4.63 -9.80
C VAL A 196 -3.15 5.70 -10.81
N HIS A 197 -2.23 6.58 -10.45
CA HIS A 197 -1.69 7.58 -11.39
C HIS A 197 -0.98 6.95 -12.59
N MET A 198 -0.15 5.91 -12.36
CA MET A 198 0.54 5.18 -13.44
C MET A 198 -0.46 4.53 -14.39
N MET A 199 -1.41 3.76 -13.85
CA MET A 199 -2.44 3.06 -14.63
C MET A 199 -3.32 4.03 -15.42
N ALA A 200 -3.72 5.15 -14.80
CA ALA A 200 -4.50 6.19 -15.47
C ALA A 200 -3.73 6.79 -16.65
N GLN A 201 -2.48 7.23 -16.43
CA GLN A 201 -1.67 7.86 -17.47
C GLN A 201 -1.48 6.96 -18.69
N VAL A 202 -1.07 5.70 -18.50
CA VAL A 202 -0.79 4.80 -19.64
C VAL A 202 -2.04 4.30 -20.34
N SER A 203 -3.22 4.52 -19.74
CA SER A 203 -4.52 4.18 -20.31
C SER A 203 -5.26 5.41 -20.87
N GLY A 204 -4.65 6.60 -20.84
CA GLY A 204 -5.26 7.84 -21.32
C GLY A 204 -6.40 8.36 -20.43
N LEU A 205 -6.38 7.98 -19.15
CA LEU A 205 -7.37 8.37 -18.13
C LEU A 205 -6.78 9.37 -17.13
N GLU A 206 -7.64 9.98 -16.31
CA GLU A 206 -7.25 10.79 -15.16
C GLU A 206 -7.36 9.99 -13.87
N ALA A 207 -6.38 10.15 -12.97
CA ALA A 207 -6.47 9.55 -11.65
C ALA A 207 -7.61 10.19 -10.84
N GLY A 208 -8.48 9.36 -10.27
CA GLY A 208 -9.65 9.77 -9.52
C GLY A 208 -9.51 9.55 -8.01
N GLU A 209 -10.24 8.60 -7.48
CA GLU A 209 -10.27 8.30 -6.04
C GLU A 209 -9.60 6.95 -5.74
N LEU A 210 -8.79 6.91 -4.68
CA LEU A 210 -8.37 5.68 -4.03
C LEU A 210 -9.25 5.45 -2.79
N VAL A 211 -10.02 4.37 -2.78
CA VAL A 211 -10.75 3.89 -1.61
C VAL A 211 -9.93 2.79 -0.96
N HIS A 212 -9.56 2.97 0.31
CA HIS A 212 -8.78 1.99 1.07
C HIS A 212 -9.69 1.33 2.09
N VAL A 213 -9.97 0.04 1.88
CA VAL A 213 -10.81 -0.80 2.74
C VAL A 213 -9.92 -1.68 3.59
N ILE A 214 -10.03 -1.55 4.91
CA ILE A 214 -9.20 -2.26 5.88
C ILE A 214 -10.11 -3.12 6.75
N ALA A 215 -9.91 -4.44 6.75
CA ALA A 215 -10.69 -5.32 7.61
C ALA A 215 -10.23 -5.23 9.07
N ASP A 216 -8.92 -5.37 9.34
CA ASP A 216 -8.33 -5.24 10.67
C ASP A 216 -7.34 -4.08 10.68
N ALA A 217 -7.73 -2.95 11.25
CA ALA A 217 -6.87 -1.80 11.46
C ALA A 217 -6.41 -1.77 12.92
N HIS A 218 -5.09 -1.85 13.15
CA HIS A 218 -4.56 -2.03 14.48
C HIS A 218 -3.35 -1.15 14.80
N ILE A 219 -3.16 -0.93 16.10
CA ILE A 219 -2.00 -0.27 16.70
C ILE A 219 -1.39 -1.25 17.69
N TYR A 220 -0.13 -1.61 17.51
CA TYR A 220 0.60 -2.43 18.45
C TYR A 220 0.82 -1.71 19.78
N ASP A 221 0.92 -2.46 20.88
CA ASP A 221 1.11 -1.94 22.23
C ASP A 221 2.32 -0.99 22.33
N ARG A 222 3.46 -1.35 21.76
CA ARG A 222 4.66 -0.47 21.73
C ARG A 222 4.56 0.70 20.75
N HIS A 223 3.56 0.68 19.88
CA HIS A 223 3.28 1.80 18.97
C HIS A 223 2.40 2.89 19.60
N VAL A 224 1.64 2.56 20.64
CA VAL A 224 0.69 3.51 21.26
C VAL A 224 1.36 4.83 21.66
N PRO A 225 2.49 4.84 22.42
CA PRO A 225 3.11 6.12 22.81
C PRO A 225 3.59 6.95 21.62
N ILE A 226 3.98 6.28 20.52
CA ILE A 226 4.42 6.95 19.29
C ILE A 226 3.23 7.57 18.56
N ILE A 227 2.12 6.82 18.46
CA ILE A 227 0.87 7.33 17.87
C ILE A 227 0.35 8.53 18.66
N GLU A 228 0.34 8.48 20.00
CA GLU A 228 -0.08 9.60 20.85
C GLU A 228 0.73 10.88 20.55
N LYS A 229 2.05 10.77 20.40
CA LYS A 229 2.89 11.92 19.97
C LYS A 229 2.49 12.43 18.58
N LEU A 230 2.23 11.53 17.62
CA LEU A 230 1.84 11.92 16.26
C LEU A 230 0.46 12.58 16.20
N LEU A 231 -0.45 12.24 17.12
CA LEU A 231 -1.76 12.87 17.23
C LEU A 231 -1.66 14.35 17.62
N GLU A 232 -0.63 14.74 18.37
CA GLU A 232 -0.36 16.11 18.80
C GLU A 232 0.46 16.93 17.78
N GLN A 233 1.10 16.28 16.79
CA GLN A 233 1.90 16.97 15.77
C GLN A 233 0.99 17.83 14.86
N ASP A 234 1.46 19.04 14.52
CA ASP A 234 0.79 19.89 13.56
C ASP A 234 0.86 19.34 12.14
N GLU A 235 -0.26 19.37 11.45
CA GLU A 235 -0.34 18.99 10.03
C GLU A 235 0.23 20.11 9.15
N ARG A 236 0.92 19.72 8.08
CA ARG A 236 1.42 20.64 7.06
C ARG A 236 0.65 20.50 5.75
N PRO A 237 0.80 21.43 4.79
CA PRO A 237 0.20 21.29 3.47
C PRO A 237 0.66 20.00 2.77
N ALA A 238 -0.26 19.34 2.06
CA ALA A 238 0.10 18.21 1.22
C ALA A 238 1.03 18.67 0.08
N PRO A 239 2.04 17.87 -0.29
CA PRO A 239 2.91 18.19 -1.40
C PRO A 239 2.20 18.03 -2.74
N ARG A 240 2.76 18.65 -3.77
CA ARG A 240 2.36 18.40 -5.15
C ARG A 240 3.05 17.16 -5.70
N PHE A 241 2.27 16.17 -6.11
CA PHE A 241 2.78 14.99 -6.81
C PHE A 241 3.11 15.33 -8.26
N VAL A 242 4.29 14.95 -8.71
CA VAL A 242 4.76 15.13 -10.08
C VAL A 242 5.18 13.79 -10.65
N MET A 243 4.69 13.49 -11.86
CA MET A 243 5.01 12.29 -12.61
C MET A 243 5.41 12.67 -14.04
N ASP A 244 6.41 11.99 -14.59
CA ASP A 244 6.87 12.19 -15.96
C ASP A 244 5.74 11.88 -16.96
N LYS A 245 5.23 12.91 -17.61
CA LYS A 245 4.10 12.82 -18.55
C LYS A 245 4.47 12.23 -19.92
N SER A 246 5.76 12.09 -20.22
CA SER A 246 6.23 11.50 -21.48
C SER A 246 6.11 9.96 -21.51
N ILE A 247 5.95 9.32 -20.36
CA ILE A 247 5.90 7.87 -20.24
C ILE A 247 4.49 7.38 -20.58
N THR A 248 4.41 6.52 -21.60
CA THR A 248 3.16 5.93 -22.12
C THR A 248 3.09 4.41 -21.96
N ASP A 249 4.16 3.81 -21.45
CA ASP A 249 4.25 2.37 -21.18
C ASP A 249 4.46 2.15 -19.69
N PHE A 250 3.60 1.32 -19.06
CA PHE A 250 3.63 1.01 -17.64
C PHE A 250 5.00 0.47 -17.18
N TYR A 251 5.68 -0.28 -18.03
CA TYR A 251 6.96 -0.90 -17.70
C TYR A 251 8.18 0.02 -17.90
N ARG A 252 7.96 1.27 -18.30
CA ARG A 252 9.01 2.29 -18.47
C ARG A 252 9.14 3.26 -17.30
N PHE A 253 8.22 3.26 -16.37
CA PHE A 253 8.38 4.06 -15.15
C PHE A 253 9.58 3.58 -14.34
N THR A 254 10.31 4.53 -13.81
CA THR A 254 11.45 4.31 -12.91
C THR A 254 11.22 5.08 -11.62
N ARG A 255 12.02 4.83 -10.61
CA ARG A 255 12.03 5.62 -9.38
C ARG A 255 12.05 7.14 -9.63
N ASP A 256 12.81 7.57 -10.63
CA ASP A 256 13.01 8.98 -10.93
C ASP A 256 11.90 9.61 -11.76
N SER A 257 10.95 8.80 -12.24
CA SER A 257 9.75 9.26 -12.93
C SER A 257 8.78 10.02 -12.00
N PHE A 258 9.02 10.00 -10.69
CA PHE A 258 8.11 10.55 -9.67
C PHE A 258 8.84 11.48 -8.72
N SER A 259 8.19 12.56 -8.32
CA SER A 259 8.70 13.46 -7.27
C SER A 259 7.55 14.10 -6.49
N LEU A 260 7.90 14.63 -5.32
CA LEU A 260 7.01 15.44 -4.49
C LEU A 260 7.60 16.83 -4.36
N GLU A 261 6.85 17.84 -4.79
CA GLU A 261 7.25 19.24 -4.62
C GLU A 261 6.61 19.81 -3.36
N GLY A 262 7.42 20.47 -2.55
CA GLY A 262 6.98 21.05 -1.28
C GLY A 262 6.70 20.02 -0.17
N TYR A 263 7.28 18.81 -0.24
CA TYR A 263 7.16 17.82 0.84
C TYR A 263 8.07 18.19 1.99
N ASP A 264 7.46 18.73 3.04
CA ASP A 264 8.12 19.18 4.26
C ASP A 264 7.45 18.57 5.51
N PRO A 265 7.68 17.28 5.79
CA PRO A 265 7.07 16.59 6.93
C PRO A 265 7.68 17.06 8.26
N GLN A 266 6.90 16.93 9.34
CA GLN A 266 7.42 17.15 10.69
C GLN A 266 8.60 16.23 10.99
N PRO A 267 9.59 16.70 11.77
CA PRO A 267 10.67 15.87 12.28
C PRO A 267 10.11 14.69 13.09
N PHE A 268 10.69 13.51 12.89
CA PHE A 268 10.31 12.30 13.60
C PHE A 268 11.57 11.47 13.88
N GLU A 269 11.93 11.35 15.17
CA GLU A 269 13.16 10.70 15.63
C GLU A 269 12.93 9.34 16.28
N ASP A 270 11.67 9.02 16.62
CA ASP A 270 11.36 7.74 17.27
C ASP A 270 11.63 6.56 16.30
N LYS A 271 12.37 5.55 16.78
CA LYS A 271 12.51 4.28 16.07
C LYS A 271 11.21 3.50 16.19
N ILE A 272 10.62 3.14 15.06
CA ILE A 272 9.43 2.30 15.04
C ILE A 272 9.86 0.85 15.22
N PRO A 273 9.50 0.18 16.34
CA PRO A 273 9.74 -1.24 16.50
C PRO A 273 8.87 -2.05 15.53
N VAL A 274 9.37 -3.19 15.06
CA VAL A 274 8.67 -4.08 14.15
C VAL A 274 8.37 -5.38 14.87
N ALA A 275 7.11 -5.82 14.85
CA ALA A 275 6.68 -7.12 15.33
C ALA A 275 6.72 -8.14 14.17
N ILE A 276 7.27 -9.35 14.39
CA ILE A 276 7.46 -10.40 13.37
C ILE A 276 6.68 -11.66 13.75
#